data_f93b705f6773514fee5b1c865b8ac886
#
_entry.id   f93b705f6773514fee5b1c865b8ac886
#
_cell.length_a   1.000
_cell.length_b   1.000
_cell.length_c   1.000
_cell.angle_alpha   90.00
_cell.angle_beta   90.00
_cell.angle_gamma   90.00
#
_symmetry.space_group_name_H-M   'P 1'
#
loop_
_entity.id
_entity.type
_entity.pdbx_description
1 polymer ?
#
loop_
_entity_poly.entity_id
_entity_poly.type
_entity_poly.pdbx_seq_one_letter_code
_entity_poly.pdbx_strand_id
1 'polypeptide(L)'
;MKIENIIRRVLRESIQIEELGDGFIEVFIMSGDEVVGDMTLETSDNKHYMVVMATIKEEFKGRGLYKQALLELLRIMPNIIIQSAFRSPEAERAWRSLIKQLPNHIGHRIENILDIEMISIFNK
;
A
#
# COMPACT_ATOMS: atom_id res chain seq x y z
N MET A 1 11.41 -22.40 -19.57
CA MET A 1 10.67 -21.20 -19.18
C MET A 1 9.98 -20.59 -20.37
N LYS A 2 8.74 -20.37 -20.25
CA LYS A 2 7.97 -19.78 -21.31
C LYS A 2 7.90 -18.27 -21.12
N ILE A 3 7.87 -17.56 -22.23
CA ILE A 3 7.75 -16.09 -22.19
C ILE A 3 6.48 -15.69 -21.45
N GLU A 4 5.40 -16.40 -21.67
CA GLU A 4 4.13 -16.13 -21.01
C GLU A 4 4.22 -16.27 -19.49
N ASN A 5 5.07 -17.18 -18.97
CA ASN A 5 5.28 -17.32 -17.55
C ASN A 5 6.01 -16.13 -16.97
N ILE A 6 6.96 -15.59 -17.72
CA ILE A 6 7.68 -14.38 -17.33
C ILE A 6 6.71 -13.19 -17.29
N ILE A 7 5.90 -13.05 -18.33
CA ILE A 7 4.91 -11.95 -18.41
C ILE A 7 3.93 -12.03 -17.25
N ARG A 8 3.42 -13.23 -16.95
CA ARG A 8 2.49 -13.39 -15.84
C ARG A 8 3.09 -12.97 -14.51
N ARG A 9 4.35 -13.35 -14.27
CA ARG A 9 5.02 -13.00 -13.03
C ARG A 9 5.18 -11.47 -12.92
N VAL A 10 5.61 -10.81 -13.99
CA VAL A 10 5.76 -9.36 -14.00
C VAL A 10 4.43 -8.67 -13.74
N LEU A 11 3.34 -9.15 -14.35
CA LEU A 11 2.02 -8.56 -14.17
C LEU A 11 1.48 -8.75 -12.76
N ARG A 12 1.88 -9.83 -12.07
CA ARG A 12 1.43 -10.10 -10.70
C ARG A 12 2.21 -9.31 -9.67
N GLU A 13 3.49 -9.10 -9.92
CA GLU A 13 4.37 -8.48 -8.95
C GLU A 13 4.42 -6.97 -9.19
N SER A 14 3.33 -6.30 -8.76
CA SER A 14 3.27 -4.84 -8.82
C SER A 14 4.01 -4.21 -7.66
N ILE A 15 4.45 -4.99 -6.67
CA ILE A 15 5.24 -4.52 -5.53
C ILE A 15 6.30 -5.54 -5.16
N GLN A 16 7.34 -5.06 -4.47
CA GLN A 16 8.34 -5.90 -3.83
C GLN A 16 8.46 -5.45 -2.38
N ILE A 17 8.58 -6.40 -1.46
CA ILE A 17 8.60 -6.11 -0.02
C ILE A 17 9.96 -6.48 0.53
N GLU A 18 10.56 -5.57 1.32
CA GLU A 18 11.82 -5.79 1.98
C GLU A 18 11.66 -5.52 3.47
N GLU A 19 12.10 -6.47 4.31
CA GLU A 19 12.10 -6.27 5.75
C GLU A 19 13.35 -5.50 6.14
N LEU A 20 13.16 -4.39 6.86
CA LEU A 20 14.28 -3.53 7.27
C LEU A 20 14.74 -3.78 8.72
N GLY A 21 13.98 -4.58 9.48
CA GLY A 21 14.22 -4.79 10.89
C GLY A 21 13.51 -3.73 11.74
N ASP A 22 13.50 -3.95 13.05
CA ASP A 22 12.92 -3.03 14.05
C ASP A 22 11.46 -2.66 13.77
N GLY A 23 10.70 -3.56 13.13
CA GLY A 23 9.30 -3.32 12.84
C GLY A 23 9.04 -2.49 11.60
N PHE A 24 10.03 -2.31 10.73
CA PHE A 24 9.85 -1.58 9.47
C PHE A 24 9.88 -2.52 8.28
N ILE A 25 9.00 -2.24 7.31
CA ILE A 25 9.09 -2.86 5.99
C ILE A 25 9.09 -1.74 4.94
N GLU A 26 9.79 -1.99 3.83
CA GLU A 26 9.75 -1.13 2.67
C GLU A 26 9.04 -1.85 1.54
N VAL A 27 8.15 -1.15 0.88
CA VAL A 27 7.38 -1.67 -0.24
C VAL A 27 7.75 -0.85 -1.47
N PHE A 28 8.41 -1.51 -2.44
CA PHE A 28 8.74 -0.88 -3.70
C PHE A 28 7.57 -1.06 -4.66
N ILE A 29 7.14 0.04 -5.25
CA ILE A 29 6.05 0.04 -6.22
C ILE A 29 6.67 -0.08 -7.61
N MET A 30 6.24 -1.10 -8.34
CA MET A 30 6.87 -1.48 -9.60
C MET A 30 5.97 -1.14 -10.79
N SER A 31 6.61 -0.76 -11.88
CA SER A 31 5.98 -0.70 -13.19
C SER A 31 6.88 -1.52 -14.11
N GLY A 32 6.48 -2.77 -14.39
CA GLY A 32 7.37 -3.72 -15.02
C GLY A 32 8.59 -4.00 -14.14
N ASP A 33 9.78 -3.77 -14.68
CA ASP A 33 11.02 -3.97 -13.94
C ASP A 33 11.53 -2.68 -13.27
N GLU A 34 10.81 -1.58 -13.43
CA GLU A 34 11.23 -0.29 -12.90
C GLU A 34 10.57 -0.01 -11.56
N VAL A 35 11.37 0.46 -10.59
CA VAL A 35 10.85 0.98 -9.33
C VAL A 35 10.36 2.39 -9.58
N VAL A 36 9.06 2.61 -9.43
CA VAL A 36 8.44 3.91 -9.71
C VAL A 36 7.96 4.62 -8.45
N GLY A 37 8.08 3.96 -7.30
CA GLY A 37 7.73 4.56 -6.03
C GLY A 37 8.09 3.62 -4.90
N ASP A 38 7.88 4.10 -3.69
CA ASP A 38 8.08 3.27 -2.51
C ASP A 38 7.21 3.77 -1.37
N MET A 39 7.01 2.91 -0.39
CA MET A 39 6.41 3.29 0.87
C MET A 39 7.06 2.51 1.99
N THR A 40 7.18 3.16 3.15
CA THR A 40 7.70 2.54 4.36
C THR A 40 6.56 2.40 5.35
N LEU A 41 6.44 1.23 5.93
CA LEU A 41 5.42 0.95 6.94
C LEU A 41 6.10 0.49 8.23
N GLU A 42 5.47 0.84 9.35
CA GLU A 42 5.96 0.49 10.68
C GLU A 42 4.92 -0.34 11.42
N THR A 43 5.38 -1.37 12.12
CA THR A 43 4.51 -2.20 12.96
C THR A 43 5.21 -2.48 14.29
N SER A 44 4.42 -2.55 15.36
CA SER A 44 4.89 -3.01 16.66
C SER A 44 4.31 -4.37 17.05
N ASP A 45 3.31 -4.86 16.33
CA ASP A 45 2.59 -6.10 16.67
C ASP A 45 2.49 -7.08 15.51
N ASN A 46 3.12 -6.77 14.38
CA ASN A 46 3.08 -7.57 13.14
C ASN A 46 1.66 -7.74 12.58
N LYS A 47 0.74 -6.89 12.99
CA LYS A 47 -0.64 -6.92 12.50
C LYS A 47 -1.07 -5.55 11.98
N HIS A 48 -0.84 -4.49 12.75
CA HIS A 48 -1.15 -3.13 12.35
C HIS A 48 0.08 -2.49 11.75
N TYR A 49 -0.01 -2.11 10.48
CA TYR A 49 1.09 -1.50 9.74
C TYR A 49 0.72 -0.08 9.35
N MET A 50 1.45 0.88 9.92
CA MET A 50 1.23 2.30 9.64
C MET A 50 2.11 2.75 8.50
N VAL A 51 1.51 3.38 7.49
CA VAL A 51 2.29 4.01 6.42
C VAL A 51 2.93 5.27 6.99
N VAL A 52 4.26 5.28 7.07
CA VAL A 52 5.00 6.42 7.62
C VAL A 52 5.59 7.31 6.53
N MET A 53 5.76 6.78 5.32
CA MET A 53 6.26 7.53 4.19
C MET A 53 5.83 6.85 2.90
N ALA A 54 5.52 7.64 1.87
CA ALA A 54 5.22 7.11 0.55
C ALA A 54 5.60 8.14 -0.50
N THR A 55 6.25 7.69 -1.57
CA THR A 55 6.64 8.52 -2.70
C THR A 55 6.34 7.81 -4.01
N ILE A 56 5.99 8.59 -5.02
CA ILE A 56 5.82 8.12 -6.40
C ILE A 56 6.60 9.07 -7.29
N LYS A 57 7.35 8.54 -8.25
CA LYS A 57 8.03 9.37 -9.24
C LYS A 57 7.04 10.27 -9.96
N GLU A 58 7.44 11.51 -10.22
CA GLU A 58 6.54 12.53 -10.75
C GLU A 58 5.82 12.09 -12.02
N GLU A 59 6.54 11.46 -12.96
CA GLU A 59 5.95 11.02 -14.22
C GLU A 59 4.97 9.86 -14.08
N PHE A 60 4.91 9.24 -12.90
CA PHE A 60 4.00 8.13 -12.62
C PHE A 60 2.83 8.50 -11.71
N LYS A 61 2.77 9.76 -11.28
CA LYS A 61 1.66 10.23 -10.44
C LYS A 61 0.36 10.27 -11.23
N GLY A 62 -0.76 10.11 -10.53
CA GLY A 62 -2.09 10.16 -11.13
C GLY A 62 -2.52 8.89 -11.84
N ARG A 63 -1.77 7.81 -11.73
CA ARG A 63 -2.10 6.53 -12.38
C ARG A 63 -2.68 5.49 -11.43
N GLY A 64 -2.93 5.87 -10.17
CA GLY A 64 -3.47 4.95 -9.18
C GLY A 64 -2.51 3.91 -8.66
N LEU A 65 -1.20 4.08 -8.89
CA LEU A 65 -0.21 3.08 -8.49
C LEU A 65 -0.10 2.92 -6.98
N TYR A 66 -0.22 4.00 -6.22
CA TYR A 66 -0.19 3.95 -4.77
C TYR A 66 -1.36 3.12 -4.23
N LYS A 67 -2.56 3.36 -4.75
CA LYS A 67 -3.76 2.62 -4.34
C LYS A 67 -3.64 1.14 -4.69
N GLN A 68 -3.14 0.84 -5.89
CA GLN A 68 -2.91 -0.54 -6.31
C GLN A 68 -1.90 -1.23 -5.41
N ALA A 69 -0.85 -0.51 -5.00
CA ALA A 69 0.16 -1.07 -4.12
C ALA A 69 -0.40 -1.44 -2.76
N LEU A 70 -1.29 -0.60 -2.20
CA LEU A 70 -1.94 -0.89 -0.92
C LEU A 70 -2.81 -2.14 -1.02
N LEU A 71 -3.58 -2.28 -2.10
CA LEU A 71 -4.41 -3.47 -2.30
C LEU A 71 -3.57 -4.72 -2.54
N GLU A 72 -2.48 -4.58 -3.27
CA GLU A 72 -1.57 -5.70 -3.52
C GLU A 72 -0.88 -6.15 -2.23
N LEU A 73 -0.53 -5.21 -1.36
CA LEU A 73 0.05 -5.54 -0.07
C LEU A 73 -0.91 -6.37 0.76
N LEU A 74 -2.20 -6.03 0.76
CA LEU A 74 -3.23 -6.82 1.46
C LEU A 74 -3.40 -8.20 0.82
N ARG A 75 -3.17 -8.34 -0.48
CA ARG A 75 -3.23 -9.64 -1.13
C ARG A 75 -2.06 -10.53 -0.70
N ILE A 76 -0.87 -9.95 -0.61
CA ILE A 76 0.34 -10.69 -0.23
C ILE A 76 0.38 -10.98 1.27
N MET A 77 -0.06 -10.01 2.07
CA MET A 77 -0.10 -10.12 3.54
C MET A 77 -1.56 -10.00 4.00
N PRO A 78 -2.35 -11.09 3.86
CA PRO A 78 -3.81 -10.97 3.99
C PRO A 78 -4.31 -10.72 5.41
N ASN A 79 -3.47 -10.93 6.42
CA ASN A 79 -3.90 -10.82 7.82
C ASN A 79 -3.53 -9.49 8.47
N ILE A 80 -2.94 -8.56 7.71
CA ILE A 80 -2.56 -7.27 8.27
C ILE A 80 -3.68 -6.24 8.12
N ILE A 81 -3.55 -5.16 8.90
CA ILE A 81 -4.36 -3.96 8.80
C ILE A 81 -3.43 -2.83 8.40
N ILE A 82 -3.69 -2.18 7.27
CA ILE A 82 -2.89 -1.04 6.83
C ILE A 82 -3.55 0.24 7.32
N GLN A 83 -2.79 1.07 8.00
CA GLN A 83 -3.29 2.29 8.64
C GLN A 83 -2.59 3.52 8.09
N SER A 84 -3.28 4.64 8.08
CA SER A 84 -2.73 5.91 7.63
C SER A 84 -3.25 7.04 8.50
N ALA A 85 -2.30 7.88 8.97
CA ALA A 85 -2.56 9.11 9.72
C ALA A 85 -1.60 10.17 9.19
N PHE A 86 -1.79 11.44 9.58
CA PHE A 86 -0.89 12.53 9.18
C PHE A 86 -0.59 12.56 7.69
N ARG A 87 -1.64 12.47 6.87
CA ARG A 87 -1.49 12.37 5.44
C ARG A 87 -1.16 13.73 4.80
N SER A 88 -0.25 13.72 3.81
CA SER A 88 -0.09 14.86 2.92
C SER A 88 -1.38 15.08 2.11
N PRO A 89 -1.55 16.26 1.49
CA PRO A 89 -2.74 16.46 0.63
C PRO A 89 -2.88 15.41 -0.47
N GLU A 90 -1.78 14.97 -1.05
CA GLU A 90 -1.80 13.91 -2.07
C GLU A 90 -2.24 12.57 -1.49
N ALA A 91 -1.68 12.20 -0.34
CA ALA A 91 -2.05 10.97 0.34
C ALA A 91 -3.51 11.01 0.79
N GLU A 92 -3.98 12.15 1.29
CA GLU A 92 -5.37 12.32 1.69
C GLU A 92 -6.32 12.06 0.52
N ARG A 93 -6.03 12.63 -0.65
CA ARG A 93 -6.84 12.39 -1.84
C ARG A 93 -6.82 10.92 -2.26
N ALA A 94 -5.64 10.29 -2.21
CA ALA A 94 -5.50 8.90 -2.58
C ALA A 94 -6.30 7.98 -1.65
N TRP A 95 -6.19 8.18 -0.33
CA TRP A 95 -6.92 7.37 0.63
C TRP A 95 -8.43 7.57 0.54
N ARG A 96 -8.90 8.82 0.38
CA ARG A 96 -10.34 9.09 0.21
C ARG A 96 -10.88 8.44 -1.06
N SER A 97 -10.13 8.51 -2.15
CA SER A 97 -10.51 7.86 -3.41
C SER A 97 -10.54 6.33 -3.25
N LEU A 98 -9.54 5.78 -2.56
CA LEU A 98 -9.45 4.34 -2.34
C LEU A 98 -10.66 3.81 -1.58
N ILE A 99 -11.03 4.43 -0.44
CA ILE A 99 -12.11 3.91 0.38
C ILE A 99 -13.48 4.01 -0.31
N LYS A 100 -13.62 4.88 -1.31
CA LYS A 100 -14.85 4.96 -2.11
C LYS A 100 -14.96 3.85 -3.15
N GLN A 101 -13.86 3.18 -3.47
CA GLN A 101 -13.79 2.23 -4.56
C GLN A 101 -13.24 0.87 -4.14
N LEU A 102 -13.34 0.55 -2.85
CA LEU A 102 -12.80 -0.71 -2.35
C LEU A 102 -13.56 -1.91 -2.92
N PRO A 103 -12.83 -2.98 -3.29
CA PRO A 103 -13.48 -4.25 -3.62
C PRO A 103 -14.30 -4.77 -2.43
N ASN A 104 -15.31 -5.59 -2.71
CA ASN A 104 -16.22 -6.07 -1.69
C ASN A 104 -15.55 -6.85 -0.55
N HIS A 105 -14.40 -7.46 -0.82
CA HIS A 105 -13.68 -8.25 0.19
C HIS A 105 -12.74 -7.41 1.06
N ILE A 106 -12.64 -6.11 0.81
CA ILE A 106 -11.80 -5.20 1.59
C ILE A 106 -12.68 -4.31 2.44
N GLY A 107 -12.41 -4.28 3.73
CA GLY A 107 -13.09 -3.40 4.67
C GLY A 107 -12.28 -2.15 4.96
N HIS A 108 -12.93 -1.16 5.54
CA HIS A 108 -12.25 0.03 6.00
C HIS A 108 -12.86 0.54 7.30
N ARG A 109 -12.09 1.34 8.02
CA ARG A 109 -12.52 1.98 9.26
C ARG A 109 -11.90 3.35 9.32
N ILE A 110 -12.67 4.34 9.77
CA ILE A 110 -12.18 5.69 10.03
C ILE A 110 -12.41 5.98 11.49
N GLU A 111 -11.34 6.30 12.22
CA GLU A 111 -11.37 6.54 13.65
C GLU A 111 -10.67 7.86 13.98
N ASN A 112 -11.17 8.57 14.99
CA ASN A 112 -10.49 9.75 15.52
C ASN A 112 -9.87 9.37 16.86
N ILE A 113 -8.56 9.44 16.94
CA ILE A 113 -7.80 9.11 18.14
C ILE A 113 -7.00 10.34 18.52
N LEU A 114 -7.34 10.97 19.64
CA LEU A 114 -6.67 12.19 20.11
C LEU A 114 -6.63 13.28 19.01
N ASP A 115 -7.77 13.49 18.35
CA ASP A 115 -7.95 14.47 17.27
C ASP A 115 -7.15 14.15 16.00
N ILE A 116 -6.64 12.92 15.87
CA ILE A 116 -5.97 12.44 14.67
C ILE A 116 -6.88 11.45 13.97
N GLU A 117 -7.15 11.70 12.69
CA GLU A 117 -7.98 10.80 11.91
C GLU A 117 -7.14 9.65 11.36
N MET A 118 -7.49 8.44 11.75
CA MET A 118 -6.85 7.21 11.31
C MET A 118 -7.76 6.51 10.32
N ILE A 119 -7.25 6.21 9.13
CA ILE A 119 -7.96 5.38 8.15
C ILE A 119 -7.27 4.03 8.11
N SER A 120 -8.05 2.96 8.19
CA SER A 120 -7.54 1.59 8.15
C SER A 120 -8.24 0.83 7.04
N ILE A 121 -7.48 -0.04 6.35
CA ILE A 121 -8.05 -0.99 5.40
C ILE A 121 -7.56 -2.39 5.74
N PHE A 122 -8.39 -3.38 5.46
CA PHE A 122 -8.11 -4.77 5.85
C PHE A 122 -8.98 -5.72 5.04
N ASN A 123 -8.56 -6.97 4.93
CA ASN A 123 -9.40 -8.01 4.34
C ASN A 123 -10.53 -8.37 5.32
N LYS A 124 -11.74 -8.44 4.78
CA LYS A 124 -12.89 -8.85 5.60
C LYS A 124 -12.83 -10.34 5.94
#